data_6455dad5a2bd0b40ac3888ef63ed544a
#
_entry.id   6455dad5a2bd0b40ac3888ef63ed544a
#
_cell.length_a   1.000
_cell.length_b   1.000
_cell.length_c   1.000
_cell.angle_alpha   90.00
_cell.angle_beta   90.00
_cell.angle_gamma   90.00
#
_symmetry.space_group_name_H-M   'P 1'
#
loop_
_entity.id
_entity.type
_entity.pdbx_description
1 polymer ?
#
loop_
_entity_poly.entity_id
_entity_poly.type
_entity_poly.pdbx_seq_one_letter_code
_entity_poly.pdbx_strand_id
1 'polypeptide(L)'
;MIRATEFEPADIPHESLIGEVDAVFSEGGLLSKARNFEYRPQQQAMARAVAESLIHGEHLIVEAGTGVGKSLAYLIPSILFAAKAGKKAIISTHTINLQEQLVEKDLPMLQAILPVSFSYTMLKGRQNYLCTKRLEKACRVADGLFTTPESAELQQLLEWSRTTTDGSLSDLDQAPSPNVWSQVCSERGLCSPKSCGPKSDFSQTHPPCFFQKARQRILSADVLVLNHTLFFTLLNTVDEPGQGGVLFKNDFVVFDEAHTMEQVASRHIGLSLSSGQVNFALNKLWNPRTQKGLLSLLKKGKMVQQVSEAHEASNAFFEKVEQACELIHQNQGVNGNDGRPSSWKSRTGWKELRIRRPDLVEDSLSLPLKRLRSSLSELIQASEDREMAQELQDCQRRVGDLQETLTLFLTQEYHPYVYWVERTGRHGQSLGLHAAPVDVSPFLRHRLFESGTSMVMTSATLSVMGKRQEQAEASSSRSTREEEGMAFFVAKVGAQGLRTMQQGSPFDFQKQTKCYVVSKMPDPRHEDHQVSLQEWIEHFIQQTKGGAFVLFTSLRVLKETAENMLPFFESQNITLYVQGSGLPRSTMLE
;
A
#
# COMPACT_ATOMS: atom_id res chain seq x y z
N MET A 1 14.08 18.98 -7.68
CA MET A 1 14.37 18.99 -9.12
C MET A 1 14.99 17.65 -9.45
N ILE A 2 14.22 16.71 -10.03
CA ILE A 2 14.81 15.62 -10.79
C ILE A 2 15.50 16.36 -11.93
N ARG A 3 16.81 16.47 -11.91
CA ARG A 3 17.51 16.94 -13.10
C ARG A 3 17.17 15.93 -14.17
N ALA A 4 16.55 16.38 -15.26
CA ALA A 4 16.51 15.63 -16.49
C ALA A 4 17.99 15.37 -16.86
N THR A 5 18.51 14.25 -16.44
CA THR A 5 19.75 13.72 -17.02
C THR A 5 19.28 13.18 -18.35
N GLU A 6 19.82 13.74 -19.42
CA GLU A 6 19.70 13.16 -20.75
C GLU A 6 19.90 11.65 -20.58
N PHE A 7 18.93 10.87 -21.04
CA PHE A 7 19.04 9.43 -21.07
C PHE A 7 20.20 9.12 -22.04
N GLU A 8 21.33 8.74 -21.48
CA GLU A 8 22.36 8.12 -22.30
C GLU A 8 21.89 6.70 -22.60
N PRO A 9 21.57 6.37 -23.86
CA PRO A 9 21.22 5.01 -24.22
C PRO A 9 22.32 4.09 -23.70
N ALA A 10 21.97 3.07 -22.98
CA ALA A 10 22.94 2.06 -22.59
C ALA A 10 23.52 1.48 -23.89
N ASP A 11 24.83 1.51 -24.03
CA ASP A 11 25.55 1.01 -25.23
C ASP A 11 25.53 -0.55 -25.22
N ILE A 12 24.32 -1.10 -25.09
CA ILE A 12 24.05 -2.54 -25.12
C ILE A 12 23.64 -2.87 -26.55
N PRO A 13 24.33 -3.79 -27.25
CA PRO A 13 23.90 -4.22 -28.57
C PRO A 13 22.46 -4.77 -28.47
N HIS A 14 21.52 -4.14 -29.16
CA HIS A 14 20.08 -4.47 -29.16
C HIS A 14 19.85 -5.97 -29.38
N GLU A 15 20.50 -6.55 -30.37
CA GLU A 15 20.39 -7.97 -30.69
C GLU A 15 20.86 -8.90 -29.58
N SER A 16 21.83 -8.48 -28.77
CA SER A 16 22.38 -9.27 -27.67
C SER A 16 21.36 -9.48 -26.54
N LEU A 17 20.67 -8.41 -26.09
CA LEU A 17 19.69 -8.54 -24.99
C LEU A 17 18.42 -9.29 -25.43
N ILE A 18 17.90 -8.98 -26.62
CA ILE A 18 16.75 -9.67 -27.18
C ILE A 18 17.04 -11.17 -27.37
N GLY A 19 18.21 -11.50 -27.93
CA GLY A 19 18.63 -12.88 -28.10
C GLY A 19 18.75 -13.65 -26.78
N GLU A 20 19.22 -13.00 -25.72
CA GLU A 20 19.28 -13.61 -24.38
C GLU A 20 17.89 -13.82 -23.78
N VAL A 21 16.99 -12.85 -23.91
CA VAL A 21 15.60 -12.99 -23.48
C VAL A 21 14.94 -14.16 -24.21
N ASP A 22 15.10 -14.25 -25.52
CA ASP A 22 14.57 -15.38 -26.31
C ASP A 22 15.19 -16.71 -25.88
N ALA A 23 16.48 -16.76 -25.62
CA ALA A 23 17.14 -17.97 -25.13
C ALA A 23 16.63 -18.44 -23.76
N VAL A 24 16.15 -17.51 -22.93
CA VAL A 24 15.53 -17.87 -21.64
C VAL A 24 14.12 -18.43 -21.81
N PHE A 25 13.30 -17.79 -22.66
CA PHE A 25 11.88 -18.10 -22.79
C PHE A 25 11.54 -19.14 -23.87
N SER A 26 12.46 -19.49 -24.76
CA SER A 26 12.19 -20.49 -25.82
C SER A 26 11.79 -21.86 -25.26
N GLU A 27 11.18 -22.70 -26.08
CA GLU A 27 10.67 -24.03 -25.73
C GLU A 27 11.73 -24.93 -25.09
N GLY A 28 12.99 -24.84 -25.55
CA GLY A 28 14.17 -25.49 -24.96
C GLY A 28 15.06 -24.56 -24.14
N GLY A 29 14.56 -23.36 -23.80
CA GLY A 29 15.32 -22.32 -23.12
C GLY A 29 15.65 -22.61 -21.65
N LEU A 30 16.28 -21.65 -20.98
CA LEU A 30 16.71 -21.83 -19.59
C LEU A 30 15.55 -22.10 -18.64
N LEU A 31 14.38 -21.49 -18.86
CA LEU A 31 13.17 -21.73 -18.04
C LEU A 31 12.63 -23.16 -18.17
N SER A 32 12.90 -23.86 -19.30
CA SER A 32 12.47 -25.26 -19.45
C SER A 32 13.06 -26.21 -18.41
N LYS A 33 14.15 -25.79 -17.75
CA LYS A 33 14.76 -26.52 -16.62
C LYS A 33 14.02 -26.36 -15.30
N ALA A 34 13.11 -25.37 -15.21
CA ALA A 34 12.31 -25.15 -14.01
C ALA A 34 11.21 -26.24 -13.91
N ARG A 35 10.92 -26.67 -12.70
CA ARG A 35 9.89 -27.68 -12.43
C ARG A 35 8.52 -27.13 -12.84
N ASN A 36 7.76 -27.91 -13.64
CA ASN A 36 6.43 -27.54 -14.15
C ASN A 36 6.44 -26.32 -15.11
N PHE A 37 7.52 -26.09 -15.85
CA PHE A 37 7.54 -25.05 -16.88
C PHE A 37 6.65 -25.45 -18.06
N GLU A 38 5.85 -24.49 -18.53
CA GLU A 38 5.04 -24.56 -19.72
C GLU A 38 5.39 -23.36 -20.62
N TYR A 39 5.79 -23.65 -21.86
CA TYR A 39 6.08 -22.59 -22.84
C TYR A 39 4.82 -21.80 -23.20
N ARG A 40 4.91 -20.48 -23.10
CA ARG A 40 3.81 -19.54 -23.42
C ARG A 40 4.32 -18.44 -24.34
N PRO A 41 3.92 -18.45 -25.63
CA PRO A 41 4.37 -17.43 -26.58
C PRO A 41 4.01 -16.00 -26.15
N GLN A 42 2.89 -15.82 -25.43
CA GLN A 42 2.48 -14.53 -24.88
C GLN A 42 3.47 -14.00 -23.84
N GLN A 43 4.04 -14.89 -23.02
CA GLN A 43 5.04 -14.53 -22.02
C GLN A 43 6.35 -14.07 -22.68
N GLN A 44 6.81 -14.80 -23.70
CA GLN A 44 8.00 -14.44 -24.47
C GLN A 44 7.80 -13.11 -25.20
N ALA A 45 6.65 -12.92 -25.88
CA ALA A 45 6.33 -11.67 -26.57
C ALA A 45 6.32 -10.46 -25.62
N MET A 46 5.75 -10.60 -24.43
CA MET A 46 5.79 -9.57 -23.39
C MET A 46 7.23 -9.29 -22.95
N ALA A 47 8.03 -10.32 -22.68
CA ALA A 47 9.41 -10.17 -22.23
C ALA A 47 10.28 -9.44 -23.29
N ARG A 48 10.09 -9.73 -24.56
CA ARG A 48 10.75 -9.01 -25.67
C ARG A 48 10.35 -7.54 -25.71
N ALA A 49 9.06 -7.23 -25.61
CA ALA A 49 8.56 -5.85 -25.62
C ALA A 49 9.13 -5.04 -24.43
N VAL A 50 9.24 -5.66 -23.25
CA VAL A 50 9.89 -5.04 -22.08
C VAL A 50 11.37 -4.79 -22.36
N ALA A 51 12.11 -5.75 -22.91
CA ALA A 51 13.51 -5.58 -23.26
C ALA A 51 13.74 -4.45 -24.28
N GLU A 52 12.93 -4.43 -25.35
CA GLU A 52 12.96 -3.37 -26.38
C GLU A 52 12.74 -1.98 -25.76
N SER A 53 11.70 -1.85 -24.91
CA SER A 53 11.38 -0.60 -24.22
C SER A 53 12.54 -0.11 -23.34
N LEU A 54 13.20 -1.01 -22.60
CA LEU A 54 14.33 -0.66 -21.74
C LEU A 54 15.57 -0.24 -22.54
N ILE A 55 15.85 -0.90 -23.66
CA ILE A 55 16.98 -0.56 -24.56
C ILE A 55 16.81 0.84 -25.15
N HIS A 56 15.60 1.15 -25.63
CA HIS A 56 15.32 2.44 -26.26
C HIS A 56 15.01 3.56 -25.27
N GLY A 57 14.88 3.24 -23.96
CA GLY A 57 14.49 4.22 -22.96
C GLY A 57 13.03 4.66 -23.07
N GLU A 58 12.20 3.85 -23.71
CA GLU A 58 10.78 4.14 -23.93
C GLU A 58 9.92 3.69 -22.76
N HIS A 59 8.69 4.22 -22.70
CA HIS A 59 7.66 3.74 -21.78
C HIS A 59 6.80 2.67 -22.45
N LEU A 60 6.34 1.69 -21.67
CA LEU A 60 5.54 0.58 -22.15
C LEU A 60 4.38 0.28 -21.21
N ILE A 61 3.19 0.13 -21.76
CA ILE A 61 1.98 -0.30 -21.05
C ILE A 61 1.57 -1.66 -21.59
N VAL A 62 1.52 -2.68 -20.73
CA VAL A 62 1.17 -4.06 -21.12
C VAL A 62 -0.06 -4.54 -20.34
N GLU A 63 -1.11 -4.87 -21.06
CA GLU A 63 -2.15 -5.74 -20.52
C GLU A 63 -1.80 -7.19 -20.88
N ALA A 64 -1.62 -8.03 -19.88
CA ALA A 64 -1.38 -9.45 -20.07
C ALA A 64 -2.33 -10.26 -19.19
N GLY A 65 -3.19 -11.05 -19.81
CA GLY A 65 -4.22 -11.84 -19.15
C GLY A 65 -3.67 -12.76 -18.05
N THR A 66 -4.56 -13.26 -17.21
CA THR A 66 -4.18 -14.21 -16.16
C THR A 66 -3.56 -15.46 -16.78
N GLY A 67 -2.52 -16.01 -16.11
CA GLY A 67 -1.82 -17.20 -16.58
C GLY A 67 -0.67 -16.95 -17.56
N VAL A 68 -0.49 -15.75 -18.09
CA VAL A 68 0.66 -15.42 -18.97
C VAL A 68 2.00 -15.59 -18.25
N GLY A 69 2.06 -15.40 -16.93
CA GLY A 69 3.30 -15.41 -16.17
C GLY A 69 4.02 -14.05 -16.22
N LYS A 70 3.25 -12.98 -16.00
CA LYS A 70 3.71 -11.58 -16.04
C LYS A 70 5.00 -11.33 -15.26
N SER A 71 5.10 -11.88 -14.03
CA SER A 71 6.25 -11.64 -13.15
C SER A 71 7.56 -11.99 -13.83
N LEU A 72 7.67 -13.17 -14.40
CA LEU A 72 8.87 -13.59 -15.12
C LEU A 72 9.10 -12.78 -16.39
N ALA A 73 8.01 -12.44 -17.11
CA ALA A 73 8.08 -11.69 -18.37
C ALA A 73 8.64 -10.28 -18.20
N TYR A 74 8.48 -9.64 -17.03
CA TYR A 74 9.13 -8.36 -16.77
C TYR A 74 10.42 -8.48 -15.95
N LEU A 75 10.53 -9.45 -15.03
CA LEU A 75 11.74 -9.60 -14.19
C LEU A 75 12.96 -9.98 -14.99
N ILE A 76 12.86 -10.97 -15.88
CA ILE A 76 13.99 -11.49 -16.63
C ILE A 76 14.65 -10.40 -17.49
N PRO A 77 13.94 -9.70 -18.41
CA PRO A 77 14.55 -8.62 -19.17
C PRO A 77 15.06 -7.49 -18.29
N SER A 78 14.37 -7.18 -17.18
CA SER A 78 14.80 -6.15 -16.22
C SER A 78 16.11 -6.51 -15.54
N ILE A 79 16.29 -7.75 -15.10
CA ILE A 79 17.51 -8.23 -14.46
C ILE A 79 18.67 -8.23 -15.45
N LEU A 80 18.46 -8.78 -16.65
CA LEU A 80 19.48 -8.83 -17.70
C LEU A 80 19.93 -7.42 -18.11
N PHE A 81 18.99 -6.51 -18.28
CA PHE A 81 19.27 -5.12 -18.61
C PHE A 81 20.01 -4.40 -17.47
N ALA A 82 19.54 -4.54 -16.22
CA ALA A 82 20.16 -3.93 -15.05
C ALA A 82 21.62 -4.38 -14.88
N ALA A 83 21.88 -5.67 -14.99
CA ALA A 83 23.22 -6.24 -14.87
C ALA A 83 24.18 -5.74 -15.97
N LYS A 84 23.70 -5.59 -17.20
CA LYS A 84 24.52 -5.12 -18.35
C LYS A 84 24.72 -3.61 -18.37
N ALA A 85 23.66 -2.85 -18.06
CA ALA A 85 23.71 -1.39 -18.10
C ALA A 85 24.27 -0.76 -16.82
N GLY A 86 24.52 -1.54 -15.77
CA GLY A 86 24.87 -1.00 -14.45
C GLY A 86 23.78 -0.13 -13.85
N LYS A 87 22.51 -0.40 -14.20
CA LYS A 87 21.33 0.32 -13.74
C LYS A 87 20.59 -0.50 -12.69
N LYS A 88 19.69 0.15 -11.94
CA LYS A 88 18.86 -0.51 -10.95
C LYS A 88 17.44 -0.71 -11.49
N ALA A 89 16.94 -1.94 -11.37
CA ALA A 89 15.55 -2.27 -11.64
C ALA A 89 14.71 -1.99 -10.39
N ILE A 90 13.74 -1.08 -10.48
CA ILE A 90 12.79 -0.80 -9.40
C ILE A 90 11.48 -1.50 -9.75
N ILE A 91 11.09 -2.50 -8.96
CA ILE A 91 9.86 -3.25 -9.15
C ILE A 91 8.86 -2.79 -8.10
N SER A 92 7.82 -2.11 -8.54
CA SER A 92 6.74 -1.63 -7.69
C SER A 92 5.50 -2.51 -7.86
N THR A 93 5.00 -3.09 -6.77
CA THR A 93 3.77 -3.89 -6.78
C THR A 93 2.68 -3.27 -5.91
N HIS A 94 1.47 -3.84 -5.90
CA HIS A 94 0.37 -3.28 -5.14
C HIS A 94 0.44 -3.59 -3.64
N THR A 95 0.81 -4.81 -3.24
CA THR A 95 0.73 -5.28 -1.86
C THR A 95 2.05 -5.81 -1.31
N ILE A 96 2.19 -5.84 0.03
CA ILE A 96 3.35 -6.44 0.70
C ILE A 96 3.46 -7.94 0.35
N ASN A 97 2.35 -8.66 0.27
CA ASN A 97 2.36 -10.09 -0.08
C ASN A 97 2.94 -10.36 -1.48
N LEU A 98 2.63 -9.49 -2.47
CA LEU A 98 3.23 -9.61 -3.80
C LEU A 98 4.74 -9.28 -3.76
N GLN A 99 5.17 -8.33 -2.91
CA GLN A 99 6.59 -8.09 -2.69
C GLN A 99 7.29 -9.33 -2.12
N GLU A 100 6.69 -9.96 -1.12
CA GLU A 100 7.23 -11.17 -0.47
C GLU A 100 7.29 -12.34 -1.46
N GLN A 101 6.26 -12.54 -2.28
CA GLN A 101 6.29 -13.55 -3.34
C GLN A 101 7.46 -13.35 -4.31
N LEU A 102 7.69 -12.12 -4.78
CA LEU A 102 8.81 -11.82 -5.67
C LEU A 102 10.16 -12.12 -5.01
N VAL A 103 10.33 -11.73 -3.74
CA VAL A 103 11.61 -11.82 -3.02
C VAL A 103 11.90 -13.22 -2.50
N GLU A 104 10.87 -13.98 -2.12
CA GLU A 104 11.03 -15.30 -1.51
C GLU A 104 10.95 -16.46 -2.52
N LYS A 105 10.28 -16.26 -3.66
CA LYS A 105 10.07 -17.32 -4.67
C LYS A 105 10.68 -16.97 -6.03
N ASP A 106 10.27 -15.87 -6.64
CA ASP A 106 10.61 -15.59 -8.04
C ASP A 106 12.08 -15.19 -8.21
N LEU A 107 12.59 -14.24 -7.43
CA LEU A 107 13.98 -13.77 -7.53
C LEU A 107 15.04 -14.83 -7.14
N PRO A 108 14.86 -15.64 -6.05
CA PRO A 108 15.76 -16.75 -5.75
C PRO A 108 15.80 -17.80 -6.86
N MET A 109 14.66 -18.13 -7.46
CA MET A 109 14.59 -19.04 -8.60
C MET A 109 15.39 -18.47 -9.79
N LEU A 110 15.23 -17.19 -10.08
CA LEU A 110 15.94 -16.54 -11.18
C LEU A 110 17.45 -16.45 -10.93
N GLN A 111 17.91 -16.28 -9.69
CA GLN A 111 19.35 -16.33 -9.37
C GLN A 111 19.96 -17.71 -9.67
N ALA A 112 19.17 -18.78 -9.52
CA ALA A 112 19.63 -20.12 -9.82
C ALA A 112 19.65 -20.48 -11.33
N ILE A 113 18.83 -19.78 -12.14
CA ILE A 113 18.62 -20.11 -13.56
C ILE A 113 19.38 -19.18 -14.49
N LEU A 114 19.41 -17.87 -14.19
CA LEU A 114 19.99 -16.87 -15.09
C LEU A 114 21.53 -16.92 -15.11
N PRO A 115 22.15 -16.70 -16.27
CA PRO A 115 23.61 -16.75 -16.41
C PRO A 115 24.32 -15.47 -15.91
N VAL A 116 23.61 -14.61 -15.20
CA VAL A 116 24.10 -13.35 -14.64
C VAL A 116 23.98 -13.34 -13.13
N SER A 117 25.00 -12.82 -12.45
CA SER A 117 24.93 -12.57 -11.02
C SER A 117 24.23 -11.25 -10.76
N PHE A 118 23.22 -11.23 -9.90
CA PHE A 118 22.52 -10.02 -9.48
C PHE A 118 22.14 -10.09 -8.00
N SER A 119 22.02 -8.95 -7.39
CA SER A 119 21.59 -8.77 -6.02
C SER A 119 20.21 -8.12 -5.97
N TYR A 120 19.40 -8.49 -4.97
CA TYR A 120 18.08 -7.89 -4.80
C TYR A 120 17.79 -7.59 -3.33
N THR A 121 16.90 -6.64 -3.11
CA THR A 121 16.40 -6.30 -1.79
C THR A 121 14.97 -5.81 -1.83
N MET A 122 14.25 -5.99 -0.72
CA MET A 122 12.91 -5.44 -0.52
C MET A 122 12.98 -4.26 0.44
N LEU A 123 12.21 -3.21 0.15
CA LEU A 123 11.97 -2.12 1.07
C LEU A 123 10.49 -2.02 1.42
N LYS A 124 10.19 -2.11 2.70
CA LYS A 124 8.88 -1.79 3.28
C LYS A 124 8.87 -0.35 3.80
N GLY A 125 7.69 0.21 4.05
CA GLY A 125 7.57 1.52 4.68
C GLY A 125 8.34 1.55 6.02
N ARG A 126 8.96 2.68 6.33
CA ARG A 126 9.81 2.88 7.51
C ARG A 126 9.20 2.36 8.81
N GLN A 127 7.93 2.64 9.05
CA GLN A 127 7.22 2.25 10.27
C GLN A 127 6.95 0.74 10.36
N ASN A 128 7.22 -0.03 9.31
CA ASN A 128 7.17 -1.49 9.40
C ASN A 128 8.42 -2.10 10.03
N TYR A 129 9.48 -1.34 10.29
CA TYR A 129 10.72 -1.85 10.83
C TYR A 129 10.95 -1.44 12.29
N LEU A 130 11.42 -2.37 13.10
CA LEU A 130 11.91 -2.11 14.44
C LEU A 130 13.18 -1.25 14.41
N CYS A 131 13.27 -0.28 15.30
CA CYS A 131 14.49 0.43 15.58
C CYS A 131 15.06 -0.03 16.92
N THR A 132 16.18 -0.71 16.90
CA THR A 132 16.86 -1.26 18.08
C THR A 132 17.20 -0.18 19.12
N LYS A 133 17.62 1.01 18.67
CA LYS A 133 17.88 2.14 19.57
C LYS A 133 16.63 2.63 20.29
N ARG A 134 15.50 2.72 19.57
CA ARG A 134 14.22 3.12 20.17
C ARG A 134 13.68 2.03 21.09
N LEU A 135 13.86 0.76 20.74
CA LEU A 135 13.49 -0.36 21.60
C LEU A 135 14.25 -0.31 22.92
N GLU A 136 15.57 -0.14 22.89
CA GLU A 136 16.39 -0.01 24.09
C GLU A 136 15.96 1.16 24.96
N LYS A 137 15.72 2.33 24.34
CA LYS A 137 15.20 3.51 25.05
C LYS A 137 13.83 3.22 25.69
N ALA A 138 12.92 2.60 24.95
CA ALA A 138 11.59 2.24 25.46
C ALA A 138 11.67 1.29 26.66
N CYS A 139 12.57 0.31 26.63
CA CYS A 139 12.80 -0.60 27.75
C CYS A 139 13.33 0.14 28.99
N ARG A 140 14.21 1.13 28.84
CA ARG A 140 14.73 1.91 29.96
C ARG A 140 13.69 2.77 30.68
N VAL A 141 12.67 3.23 29.94
CA VAL A 141 11.64 4.15 30.47
C VAL A 141 10.25 3.52 30.45
N ALA A 142 10.18 2.20 30.49
CA ALA A 142 8.94 1.44 30.31
C ALA A 142 7.84 1.85 31.30
N ASP A 143 8.17 2.06 32.57
CA ASP A 143 7.23 2.44 33.63
C ASP A 143 6.51 3.78 33.35
N GLY A 144 7.16 4.70 32.65
CA GLY A 144 6.60 6.01 32.28
C GLY A 144 5.76 5.96 31.01
N LEU A 145 5.98 4.99 30.11
CA LEU A 145 5.36 4.94 28.79
C LEU A 145 4.25 3.89 28.64
N PHE A 146 4.34 2.77 29.37
CA PHE A 146 3.53 1.60 29.12
C PHE A 146 2.74 1.13 30.35
N THR A 147 1.61 0.50 30.09
CA THR A 147 0.85 -0.29 31.06
C THR A 147 1.51 -1.66 31.25
N THR A 148 1.11 -2.41 32.29
CA THR A 148 1.68 -3.75 32.55
C THR A 148 1.57 -4.72 31.36
N PRO A 149 0.41 -4.83 30.66
CA PRO A 149 0.30 -5.66 29.45
C PRO A 149 1.24 -5.19 28.32
N GLU A 150 1.33 -3.87 28.10
CA GLU A 150 2.20 -3.30 27.07
C GLU A 150 3.69 -3.52 27.37
N SER A 151 4.07 -3.52 28.65
CA SER A 151 5.43 -3.85 29.07
C SER A 151 5.79 -5.32 28.79
N ALA A 152 4.82 -6.23 28.89
CA ALA A 152 5.02 -7.64 28.49
C ALA A 152 5.22 -7.77 26.97
N GLU A 153 4.42 -7.06 26.17
CA GLU A 153 4.62 -7.01 24.70
C GLU A 153 6.01 -6.45 24.35
N LEU A 154 6.47 -5.42 25.08
CA LEU A 154 7.79 -4.84 24.85
C LEU A 154 8.93 -5.84 25.11
N GLN A 155 8.81 -6.69 26.14
CA GLN A 155 9.77 -7.77 26.41
C GLN A 155 9.77 -8.82 25.31
N GLN A 156 8.60 -9.22 24.81
CA GLN A 156 8.49 -10.12 23.66
C GLN A 156 9.19 -9.55 22.42
N LEU A 157 9.02 -8.24 22.15
CA LEU A 157 9.71 -7.57 21.06
C LEU A 157 11.22 -7.52 21.25
N LEU A 158 11.69 -7.38 22.50
CA LEU A 158 13.12 -7.42 22.81
C LEU A 158 13.71 -8.81 22.54
N GLU A 159 13.03 -9.87 22.90
CA GLU A 159 13.44 -11.26 22.61
C GLU A 159 13.44 -11.53 21.10
N TRP A 160 12.35 -11.19 20.42
CA TRP A 160 12.24 -11.33 18.98
C TRP A 160 13.32 -10.53 18.22
N SER A 161 13.68 -9.35 18.69
CA SER A 161 14.71 -8.52 18.06
C SER A 161 16.09 -9.18 17.96
N ARG A 162 16.34 -10.23 18.76
CA ARG A 162 17.60 -11.00 18.77
C ARG A 162 17.61 -12.13 17.76
N THR A 163 16.44 -12.60 17.34
CA THR A 163 16.27 -13.75 16.44
C THR A 163 15.91 -13.34 15.01
N THR A 164 15.17 -12.23 14.85
CA THR A 164 14.76 -11.76 13.52
C THR A 164 15.94 -11.29 12.66
N THR A 165 15.88 -11.60 11.38
CA THR A 165 16.84 -11.13 10.35
C THR A 165 16.32 -9.90 9.60
N ASP A 166 15.00 -9.81 9.38
CA ASP A 166 14.32 -8.72 8.66
C ASP A 166 13.92 -7.59 9.61
N GLY A 167 13.45 -7.92 10.80
CA GLY A 167 13.02 -6.95 11.82
C GLY A 167 11.81 -6.13 11.40
N SER A 168 10.98 -6.66 10.51
CA SER A 168 9.76 -5.99 10.06
C SER A 168 8.50 -6.59 10.70
N LEU A 169 7.44 -5.78 10.75
CA LEU A 169 6.16 -6.16 11.37
C LEU A 169 5.52 -7.41 10.76
N SER A 170 5.78 -7.70 9.48
CA SER A 170 5.30 -8.92 8.81
C SER A 170 6.05 -10.19 9.21
N ASP A 171 7.21 -10.06 9.87
CA ASP A 171 8.00 -11.17 10.42
C ASP A 171 7.55 -11.57 11.85
N LEU A 172 6.52 -10.92 12.38
CA LEU A 172 5.92 -11.22 13.67
C LEU A 172 4.67 -12.08 13.51
N ASP A 173 4.56 -13.16 14.28
CA ASP A 173 3.35 -14.01 14.31
C ASP A 173 2.11 -13.24 14.79
N GLN A 174 2.31 -12.35 15.75
CA GLN A 174 1.25 -11.48 16.26
C GLN A 174 1.71 -10.03 16.24
N ALA A 175 0.89 -9.16 15.65
CA ALA A 175 1.16 -7.73 15.64
C ALA A 175 1.03 -7.15 17.06
N PRO A 176 2.04 -6.40 17.56
CA PRO A 176 1.96 -5.74 18.85
C PRO A 176 0.90 -4.63 18.84
N SER A 177 0.52 -4.18 20.03
CA SER A 177 -0.40 -3.04 20.15
C SER A 177 0.18 -1.80 19.44
N PRO A 178 -0.67 -0.97 18.79
CA PRO A 178 -0.22 0.23 18.09
C PRO A 178 0.58 1.18 18.98
N ASN A 179 0.25 1.25 20.26
CA ASN A 179 0.98 2.10 21.22
C ASN A 179 2.41 1.62 21.42
N VAL A 180 2.62 0.33 21.68
CA VAL A 180 3.96 -0.26 21.84
C VAL A 180 4.76 -0.13 20.56
N TRP A 181 4.18 -0.53 19.41
CA TRP A 181 4.90 -0.48 18.15
C TRP A 181 5.33 0.93 17.75
N SER A 182 4.50 1.93 17.99
CA SER A 182 4.83 3.33 17.70
C SER A 182 6.04 3.88 18.47
N GLN A 183 6.31 3.33 19.65
CA GLN A 183 7.45 3.73 20.46
C GLN A 183 8.77 3.08 20.00
N VAL A 184 8.70 1.94 19.33
CA VAL A 184 9.88 1.14 18.96
C VAL A 184 10.16 1.08 17.47
N CYS A 185 9.18 1.36 16.61
CA CYS A 185 9.38 1.34 15.15
C CYS A 185 10.32 2.45 14.68
N SER A 186 10.87 2.29 13.48
CA SER A 186 11.72 3.33 12.88
C SER A 186 10.88 4.57 12.51
N GLU A 187 11.33 5.74 12.93
CA GLU A 187 10.63 7.02 12.81
C GLU A 187 11.45 8.06 12.05
N ARG A 188 10.77 8.91 11.26
CA ARG A 188 11.41 10.04 10.57
C ARG A 188 11.86 11.07 11.62
N GLY A 189 13.04 11.66 11.43
CA GLY A 189 13.63 12.62 12.41
C GLY A 189 14.38 11.93 13.55
N LEU A 190 13.94 10.79 14.06
CA LEU A 190 14.57 10.06 15.16
C LEU A 190 15.60 9.03 14.68
N CYS A 191 15.26 8.29 13.63
CA CYS A 191 16.11 7.26 13.06
C CYS A 191 16.86 7.78 11.82
N SER A 192 18.16 7.87 11.93
CA SER A 192 19.05 8.32 10.85
C SER A 192 20.28 7.40 10.73
N PRO A 193 20.99 7.44 9.60
CA PRO A 193 22.26 6.71 9.48
C PRO A 193 23.26 7.03 10.58
N LYS A 194 23.28 8.29 11.06
CA LYS A 194 24.17 8.75 12.15
C LYS A 194 23.72 8.32 13.54
N SER A 195 22.39 8.22 13.78
CA SER A 195 21.87 7.95 15.14
C SER A 195 21.75 6.45 15.48
N CYS A 196 21.39 5.61 14.51
CA CYS A 196 21.11 4.19 14.71
C CYS A 196 21.45 3.32 13.50
N GLY A 197 22.16 3.88 12.49
CA GLY A 197 22.59 3.14 11.32
C GLY A 197 23.82 2.27 11.58
N PRO A 198 24.21 1.41 10.61
CA PRO A 198 25.34 0.47 10.76
C PRO A 198 26.71 1.12 11.05
N LYS A 199 26.87 2.40 10.75
CA LYS A 199 28.09 3.17 11.03
C LYS A 199 27.93 4.19 12.15
N SER A 200 26.88 4.09 12.97
CA SER A 200 26.63 4.97 14.11
C SER A 200 27.40 4.51 15.34
N ASP A 201 27.65 5.40 16.31
CA ASP A 201 28.24 5.06 17.61
C ASP A 201 27.40 4.03 18.35
N PHE A 202 26.07 4.10 18.22
CA PHE A 202 25.14 3.12 18.79
C PHE A 202 25.44 1.69 18.27
N SER A 203 25.78 1.54 17.00
CA SER A 203 26.02 0.23 16.39
C SER A 203 27.37 -0.42 16.78
N GLN A 204 28.24 0.30 17.50
CA GLN A 204 29.47 -0.30 18.04
C GLN A 204 29.19 -1.28 19.19
N THR A 205 28.09 -1.06 19.92
CA THR A 205 27.72 -1.88 21.10
C THR A 205 26.37 -2.59 20.95
N HIS A 206 25.54 -2.19 19.98
CA HIS A 206 24.18 -2.68 19.78
C HIS A 206 23.91 -3.00 18.30
N PRO A 207 22.98 -3.91 17.99
CA PRO A 207 22.56 -4.14 16.62
C PRO A 207 22.00 -2.85 16.01
N PRO A 208 22.36 -2.48 14.77
CA PRO A 208 21.82 -1.30 14.11
C PRO A 208 20.33 -1.45 13.77
N CYS A 209 19.62 -0.34 13.63
CA CYS A 209 18.22 -0.27 13.23
C CYS A 209 17.96 -1.06 11.95
N PHE A 210 16.93 -1.89 11.94
CA PHE A 210 16.58 -2.75 10.80
C PHE A 210 16.22 -1.94 9.55
N PHE A 211 15.52 -0.81 9.68
CA PHE A 211 15.27 0.10 8.56
C PHE A 211 16.57 0.65 7.96
N GLN A 212 17.53 1.03 8.79
CA GLN A 212 18.81 1.54 8.28
C GLN A 212 19.64 0.45 7.60
N LYS A 213 19.56 -0.80 8.09
CA LYS A 213 20.12 -1.96 7.39
C LYS A 213 19.47 -2.17 6.03
N ALA A 214 18.12 -2.19 5.97
CA ALA A 214 17.38 -2.34 4.72
C ALA A 214 17.74 -1.23 3.73
N ARG A 215 17.77 0.04 4.19
CA ARG A 215 18.14 1.18 3.37
C ARG A 215 19.58 1.08 2.82
N GLN A 216 20.51 0.56 3.59
CA GLN A 216 21.89 0.38 3.12
C GLN A 216 21.97 -0.68 2.01
N ARG A 217 21.21 -1.77 2.10
CA ARG A 217 21.14 -2.81 1.07
C ARG A 217 20.66 -2.27 -0.29
N ILE A 218 19.79 -1.25 -0.28
CA ILE A 218 19.30 -0.64 -1.53
C ILE A 218 20.45 -0.07 -2.37
N LEU A 219 21.49 0.48 -1.74
CA LEU A 219 22.60 1.13 -2.47
C LEU A 219 23.37 0.13 -3.33
N SER A 220 23.48 -1.12 -2.89
CA SER A 220 24.23 -2.18 -3.59
C SER A 220 23.35 -3.15 -4.37
N ALA A 221 22.03 -3.06 -4.27
CA ALA A 221 21.12 -3.97 -4.95
C ALA A 221 20.91 -3.57 -6.41
N ASP A 222 20.89 -4.56 -7.30
CA ASP A 222 20.55 -4.41 -8.71
C ASP A 222 19.03 -4.38 -8.92
N VAL A 223 18.29 -5.08 -8.06
CA VAL A 223 16.82 -5.11 -8.08
C VAL A 223 16.27 -4.65 -6.73
N LEU A 224 15.42 -3.62 -6.76
CA LEU A 224 14.70 -3.10 -5.59
C LEU A 224 13.21 -3.41 -5.72
N VAL A 225 12.67 -4.16 -4.78
CA VAL A 225 11.22 -4.45 -4.71
C VAL A 225 10.57 -3.58 -3.63
N LEU A 226 9.48 -2.88 -4.00
CA LEU A 226 8.71 -2.04 -3.10
C LEU A 226 7.22 -2.01 -3.51
N ASN A 227 6.35 -1.42 -2.70
CA ASN A 227 4.95 -1.25 -3.10
C ASN A 227 4.67 0.16 -3.63
N HIS A 228 3.55 0.31 -4.35
CA HIS A 228 3.15 1.59 -4.95
C HIS A 228 3.06 2.72 -3.94
N THR A 229 2.51 2.46 -2.74
CA THR A 229 2.41 3.48 -1.69
C THR A 229 3.78 4.00 -1.27
N LEU A 230 4.74 3.10 -1.06
CA LEU A 230 6.10 3.49 -0.72
C LEU A 230 6.80 4.19 -1.90
N PHE A 231 6.57 3.72 -3.13
CA PHE A 231 7.08 4.37 -4.33
C PHE A 231 6.66 5.83 -4.39
N PHE A 232 5.37 6.13 -4.29
CA PHE A 232 4.86 7.51 -4.30
C PHE A 232 5.31 8.32 -3.09
N THR A 233 5.43 7.70 -1.90
CA THR A 233 6.03 8.35 -0.73
C THR A 233 7.46 8.81 -0.99
N LEU A 234 8.28 7.98 -1.61
CA LEU A 234 9.66 8.30 -1.94
C LEU A 234 9.76 9.32 -3.09
N LEU A 235 8.84 9.25 -4.05
CA LEU A 235 8.76 10.19 -5.16
C LEU A 235 8.51 11.64 -4.67
N ASN A 236 7.65 11.82 -3.69
CA ASN A 236 7.35 13.15 -3.11
C ASN A 236 8.52 13.71 -2.27
N THR A 237 9.33 12.84 -1.65
CA THR A 237 10.45 13.30 -0.82
C THR A 237 11.69 13.74 -1.63
N VAL A 238 11.69 13.55 -2.94
CA VAL A 238 12.80 13.98 -3.82
C VAL A 238 12.98 15.50 -3.83
N ASP A 239 11.91 16.26 -3.61
CA ASP A 239 11.94 17.72 -3.62
C ASP A 239 12.41 18.34 -2.28
N GLU A 240 12.63 17.53 -1.24
CA GLU A 240 13.09 18.04 0.07
C GLU A 240 14.62 18.22 0.11
N PRO A 241 15.14 19.40 0.46
CA PRO A 241 16.57 19.65 0.57
C PRO A 241 17.23 18.73 1.63
N GLY A 242 18.26 17.99 1.23
CA GLY A 242 19.06 17.14 2.12
C GLY A 242 18.61 15.69 2.27
N GLN A 243 17.54 15.27 1.63
CA GLN A 243 17.19 13.86 1.45
C GLN A 243 17.57 13.44 0.02
N GLY A 244 18.83 13.03 -0.18
CA GLY A 244 19.25 12.45 -1.46
C GLY A 244 18.31 11.29 -1.82
N GLY A 245 17.60 11.43 -2.92
CA GLY A 245 16.68 10.42 -3.42
C GLY A 245 17.38 9.07 -3.54
N VAL A 246 16.84 8.05 -2.89
CA VAL A 246 17.33 6.67 -2.98
C VAL A 246 16.96 6.08 -4.34
N LEU A 247 16.03 6.71 -5.03
CA LEU A 247 15.47 6.32 -6.31
C LEU A 247 15.85 7.38 -7.35
N PHE A 248 16.08 6.97 -8.60
CA PHE A 248 16.01 7.83 -9.80
C PHE A 248 17.28 8.49 -10.34
N LYS A 249 18.46 8.00 -10.01
CA LYS A 249 19.61 8.37 -10.84
C LYS A 249 19.98 7.21 -11.77
N ASN A 250 19.52 7.25 -13.02
CA ASN A 250 19.74 6.25 -14.07
C ASN A 250 19.01 4.90 -13.89
N ASP A 251 17.95 4.86 -13.08
CA ASP A 251 17.17 3.66 -12.83
C ASP A 251 15.98 3.58 -13.79
N PHE A 252 15.31 2.43 -13.84
CA PHE A 252 14.04 2.26 -14.52
C PHE A 252 13.03 1.59 -13.59
N VAL A 253 11.73 1.72 -13.89
CA VAL A 253 10.66 1.28 -13.00
C VAL A 253 9.69 0.35 -13.71
N VAL A 254 9.36 -0.76 -13.07
CA VAL A 254 8.27 -1.64 -13.47
C VAL A 254 7.15 -1.53 -12.43
N PHE A 255 5.95 -1.16 -12.87
CA PHE A 255 4.74 -1.16 -12.06
C PHE A 255 3.93 -2.42 -12.38
N ASP A 256 3.91 -3.36 -11.45
CA ASP A 256 3.05 -4.53 -11.51
C ASP A 256 1.70 -4.24 -10.84
N GLU A 257 0.62 -4.79 -11.37
CA GLU A 257 -0.76 -4.43 -10.98
C GLU A 257 -1.05 -2.91 -11.14
N ALA A 258 -0.58 -2.36 -12.28
CA ALA A 258 -0.63 -0.93 -12.59
C ALA A 258 -2.05 -0.33 -12.59
N HIS A 259 -3.10 -1.15 -12.71
CA HIS A 259 -4.50 -0.72 -12.62
C HIS A 259 -4.83 0.00 -11.28
N THR A 260 -4.01 -0.18 -10.24
CA THR A 260 -4.18 0.45 -8.93
C THR A 260 -3.45 1.78 -8.79
N MET A 261 -2.59 2.16 -9.75
CA MET A 261 -1.71 3.34 -9.66
C MET A 261 -2.46 4.64 -9.45
N GLU A 262 -3.53 4.87 -10.22
CA GLU A 262 -4.34 6.10 -10.11
C GLU A 262 -4.90 6.26 -8.70
N GLN A 263 -5.47 5.20 -8.14
CA GLN A 263 -6.05 5.22 -6.80
C GLN A 263 -4.99 5.45 -5.72
N VAL A 264 -3.83 4.79 -5.82
CA VAL A 264 -2.75 4.95 -4.84
C VAL A 264 -2.14 6.35 -4.92
N ALA A 265 -1.90 6.86 -6.13
CA ALA A 265 -1.41 8.22 -6.35
C ALA A 265 -2.38 9.28 -5.80
N SER A 266 -3.67 9.14 -6.09
CA SER A 266 -4.72 10.03 -5.61
C SER A 266 -4.75 10.13 -4.08
N ARG A 267 -4.70 8.99 -3.40
CA ARG A 267 -4.62 8.95 -1.93
C ARG A 267 -3.35 9.57 -1.38
N HIS A 268 -2.25 9.44 -2.10
CA HIS A 268 -0.94 9.91 -1.66
C HIS A 268 -0.75 11.43 -1.84
N ILE A 269 -1.32 11.99 -2.91
CA ILE A 269 -1.32 13.42 -3.18
C ILE A 269 -2.39 14.13 -2.35
N GLY A 270 -3.44 13.40 -1.98
CA GLY A 270 -4.58 13.92 -1.24
C GLY A 270 -4.28 14.26 0.22
N LEU A 271 -5.25 14.89 0.86
CA LEU A 271 -5.24 15.17 2.30
C LEU A 271 -5.97 14.06 3.05
N SER A 272 -5.47 13.70 4.21
CA SER A 272 -6.11 12.73 5.10
C SER A 272 -5.86 13.09 6.57
N LEU A 273 -6.93 13.33 7.32
CA LEU A 273 -6.91 13.60 8.75
C LEU A 273 -8.01 12.78 9.42
N SER A 274 -7.67 11.97 10.40
CA SER A 274 -8.68 11.23 11.17
C SER A 274 -8.66 11.55 12.66
N SER A 275 -9.80 11.37 13.32
CA SER A 275 -9.89 11.47 14.79
C SER A 275 -8.90 10.54 15.49
N GLY A 276 -8.65 9.34 14.93
CA GLY A 276 -7.64 8.41 15.40
C GLY A 276 -6.21 8.94 15.29
N GLN A 277 -5.86 9.61 14.19
CA GLN A 277 -4.52 10.23 14.02
C GLN A 277 -4.29 11.37 15.01
N VAL A 278 -5.28 12.22 15.25
CA VAL A 278 -5.19 13.30 16.26
C VAL A 278 -5.00 12.71 17.64
N ASN A 279 -5.87 11.77 18.04
CA ASN A 279 -5.77 11.11 19.33
C ASN A 279 -4.42 10.38 19.51
N PHE A 280 -3.92 9.73 18.46
CA PHE A 280 -2.62 9.05 18.50
C PHE A 280 -1.46 10.05 18.73
N ALA A 281 -1.46 11.18 18.03
CA ALA A 281 -0.44 12.22 18.20
C ALA A 281 -0.46 12.83 19.60
N LEU A 282 -1.64 13.11 20.15
CA LEU A 282 -1.83 13.64 21.49
C LEU A 282 -1.46 12.61 22.57
N ASN A 283 -1.88 11.34 22.42
CA ASN A 283 -1.56 10.27 23.35
C ASN A 283 -0.04 9.99 23.46
N LYS A 284 0.72 10.19 22.39
CA LYS A 284 2.18 10.08 22.43
C LYS A 284 2.79 11.12 23.40
N LEU A 285 2.22 12.31 23.47
CA LEU A 285 2.60 13.33 24.47
C LEU A 285 2.07 12.98 25.84
N TRP A 286 0.77 12.73 25.96
CA TRP A 286 0.09 12.37 27.18
C TRP A 286 -1.25 11.71 26.93
N ASN A 287 -1.44 10.52 27.49
CA ASN A 287 -2.72 9.81 27.44
C ASN A 287 -3.48 10.03 28.77
N PRO A 288 -4.63 10.73 28.76
CA PRO A 288 -5.35 11.05 29.99
C PRO A 288 -5.94 9.83 30.70
N ARG A 289 -6.18 8.70 29.99
CA ARG A 289 -6.71 7.47 30.58
C ARG A 289 -5.65 6.67 31.33
N THR A 290 -4.47 6.51 30.72
CA THR A 290 -3.37 5.72 31.29
C THR A 290 -2.38 6.56 32.11
N GLN A 291 -2.46 7.90 32.00
CA GLN A 291 -1.52 8.86 32.58
C GLN A 291 -0.07 8.61 32.16
N LYS A 292 0.14 8.08 30.95
CA LYS A 292 1.44 7.76 30.35
C LYS A 292 1.71 8.64 29.13
N GLY A 293 2.99 8.82 28.78
CA GLY A 293 3.43 9.56 27.60
C GLY A 293 4.73 10.34 27.87
N LEU A 294 5.26 11.03 26.85
CA LEU A 294 6.54 11.75 26.96
C LEU A 294 6.54 12.83 28.07
N LEU A 295 5.40 13.48 28.29
CA LEU A 295 5.29 14.55 29.32
C LEU A 295 5.32 14.01 30.75
N SER A 296 5.00 12.73 30.97
CA SER A 296 5.14 12.10 32.29
C SER A 296 6.61 12.02 32.71
N LEU A 297 7.52 11.79 31.76
CA LEU A 297 8.96 11.74 31.99
C LEU A 297 9.53 13.12 32.33
N LEU A 298 8.91 14.19 31.84
CA LEU A 298 9.36 15.58 32.00
C LEU A 298 8.71 16.30 33.18
N LYS A 299 7.71 15.71 33.84
CA LYS A 299 6.95 16.28 34.97
C LYS A 299 6.39 17.69 34.68
N LYS A 300 5.90 17.97 33.47
CA LYS A 300 5.40 19.28 33.02
C LYS A 300 3.87 19.38 33.12
N GLY A 301 3.32 19.59 34.28
CA GLY A 301 1.88 19.62 34.56
C GLY A 301 1.07 20.59 33.68
N LYS A 302 1.57 21.82 33.43
CA LYS A 302 0.89 22.80 32.55
C LYS A 302 0.69 22.28 31.11
N MET A 303 1.68 21.57 30.57
CA MET A 303 1.57 20.99 29.22
C MET A 303 0.64 19.79 29.21
N VAL A 304 0.59 19.01 30.28
CA VAL A 304 -0.40 17.92 30.42
C VAL A 304 -1.83 18.45 30.31
N GLN A 305 -2.10 19.60 30.96
CA GLN A 305 -3.41 20.26 30.83
C GLN A 305 -3.70 20.70 29.39
N GLN A 306 -2.73 21.31 28.70
CA GLN A 306 -2.91 21.71 27.29
C GLN A 306 -3.16 20.53 26.36
N VAL A 307 -2.54 19.37 26.61
CA VAL A 307 -2.81 18.15 25.85
C VAL A 307 -4.23 17.65 26.13
N SER A 308 -4.68 17.70 27.39
CA SER A 308 -6.05 17.32 27.76
C SER A 308 -7.08 18.24 27.11
N GLU A 309 -6.86 19.57 27.13
CA GLU A 309 -7.68 20.55 26.42
C GLU A 309 -7.73 20.26 24.90
N ALA A 310 -6.60 19.87 24.28
CA ALA A 310 -6.57 19.50 22.87
C ALA A 310 -7.33 18.19 22.58
N HIS A 311 -7.32 17.22 23.52
CA HIS A 311 -8.15 16.02 23.41
C HIS A 311 -9.64 16.34 23.46
N GLU A 312 -10.06 17.16 24.42
CA GLU A 312 -11.46 17.61 24.54
C GLU A 312 -11.91 18.36 23.29
N ALA A 313 -11.09 19.30 22.80
CA ALA A 313 -11.36 20.04 21.58
C ALA A 313 -11.45 19.12 20.36
N SER A 314 -10.59 18.10 20.26
CA SER A 314 -10.64 17.11 19.18
C SER A 314 -11.95 16.30 19.22
N ASN A 315 -12.33 15.81 20.39
CA ASN A 315 -13.58 15.05 20.53
C ASN A 315 -14.79 15.91 20.16
N ALA A 316 -14.88 17.13 20.69
CA ALA A 316 -15.97 18.05 20.38
C ALA A 316 -16.00 18.46 18.90
N PHE A 317 -14.85 18.64 18.27
CA PHE A 317 -14.75 18.95 16.83
C PHE A 317 -15.30 17.81 15.98
N PHE A 318 -14.83 16.57 16.19
CA PHE A 318 -15.29 15.43 15.41
C PHE A 318 -16.75 15.06 15.68
N GLU A 319 -17.26 15.32 16.88
CA GLU A 319 -18.69 15.19 17.16
C GLU A 319 -19.53 16.19 16.35
N LYS A 320 -19.10 17.45 16.26
CA LYS A 320 -19.74 18.45 15.39
C LYS A 320 -19.67 18.06 13.92
N VAL A 321 -18.54 17.52 13.45
CA VAL A 321 -18.40 17.00 12.07
C VAL A 321 -19.41 15.87 11.84
N GLU A 322 -19.55 14.94 12.76
CA GLU A 322 -20.51 13.84 12.64
C GLU A 322 -21.95 14.37 12.55
N GLN A 323 -22.34 15.29 13.43
CA GLN A 323 -23.67 15.91 13.43
C GLN A 323 -23.96 16.66 12.11
N ALA A 324 -22.98 17.42 11.61
CA ALA A 324 -23.12 18.12 10.33
C ALA A 324 -23.28 17.15 9.15
N CYS A 325 -22.53 16.05 9.15
CA CYS A 325 -22.66 15.00 8.15
C CYS A 325 -24.01 14.28 8.20
N GLU A 326 -24.55 14.04 9.38
CA GLU A 326 -25.89 13.44 9.54
C GLU A 326 -26.98 14.35 8.97
N LEU A 327 -26.91 15.65 9.24
CA LEU A 327 -27.84 16.63 8.66
C LEU A 327 -27.76 16.67 7.12
N ILE A 328 -26.53 16.64 6.56
CA ILE A 328 -26.34 16.59 5.10
C ILE A 328 -26.95 15.31 4.53
N HIS A 329 -26.72 14.16 5.18
CA HIS A 329 -27.23 12.87 4.73
C HIS A 329 -28.77 12.83 4.76
N GLN A 330 -29.40 13.34 5.82
CA GLN A 330 -30.86 13.45 5.93
C GLN A 330 -31.44 14.34 4.83
N ASN A 331 -30.85 15.51 4.57
CA ASN A 331 -31.31 16.44 3.54
C ASN A 331 -31.15 15.87 2.12
N GLN A 332 -30.14 15.05 1.85
CA GLN A 332 -29.99 14.35 0.57
C GLN A 332 -31.03 13.25 0.37
N GLY A 333 -31.51 12.63 1.45
CA GLY A 333 -32.58 11.63 1.41
C GLY A 333 -33.94 12.19 1.05
N VAL A 334 -34.21 13.46 1.38
CA VAL A 334 -35.50 14.14 1.11
C VAL A 334 -35.63 14.60 -0.34
N ASN A 335 -34.52 14.93 -1.01
CA ASN A 335 -34.52 15.48 -2.38
C ASN A 335 -34.37 14.43 -3.51
N GLY A 336 -34.30 13.16 -3.17
CA GLY A 336 -34.22 12.06 -4.15
C GLY A 336 -35.60 11.68 -4.67
N ASN A 337 -36.05 12.31 -5.76
CA ASN A 337 -37.34 12.07 -6.43
C ASN A 337 -37.33 10.78 -7.30
N ASP A 338 -36.74 9.70 -6.79
CA ASP A 338 -36.71 8.40 -7.46
C ASP A 338 -37.83 7.48 -6.93
N GLY A 339 -39.10 7.89 -6.96
CA GLY A 339 -40.31 7.07 -6.88
C GLY A 339 -40.32 5.78 -6.01
N ARG A 340 -39.29 5.54 -5.19
CA ARG A 340 -39.15 4.38 -4.30
C ARG A 340 -39.47 4.75 -2.85
N PRO A 341 -40.22 3.91 -2.11
CA PRO A 341 -40.65 4.23 -0.76
C PRO A 341 -39.48 4.52 0.17
N SER A 342 -39.56 5.62 0.91
CA SER A 342 -38.55 6.15 1.84
C SER A 342 -38.18 5.24 3.02
N SER A 343 -38.89 4.14 3.23
CA SER A 343 -38.67 3.20 4.34
C SER A 343 -37.34 2.42 4.26
N TRP A 344 -36.63 2.47 3.13
CA TRP A 344 -35.39 1.73 2.89
C TRP A 344 -34.12 2.51 3.22
N LYS A 345 -34.14 3.86 3.15
CA LYS A 345 -32.94 4.70 3.29
C LYS A 345 -32.57 5.01 4.76
N SER A 346 -33.43 4.77 5.72
CA SER A 346 -33.23 5.21 7.11
C SER A 346 -32.55 4.20 8.05
N ARG A 347 -32.24 2.97 7.59
CA ARG A 347 -31.67 1.92 8.46
C ARG A 347 -30.18 1.66 8.27
N THR A 348 -29.55 2.12 7.19
CA THR A 348 -28.10 2.00 6.99
C THR A 348 -27.49 3.39 7.09
N GLY A 349 -26.76 3.67 8.17
CA GLY A 349 -26.00 4.89 8.35
C GLY A 349 -25.02 5.11 7.18
N TRP A 350 -24.69 6.36 6.85
CA TRP A 350 -23.70 6.69 5.83
C TRP A 350 -22.31 6.16 6.24
N LYS A 351 -21.57 5.71 5.25
CA LYS A 351 -20.17 5.30 5.41
C LYS A 351 -19.22 6.37 4.90
N GLU A 352 -19.59 7.02 3.81
CA GLU A 352 -18.82 8.05 3.12
C GLU A 352 -19.79 9.15 2.67
N LEU A 353 -19.39 10.42 2.87
CA LEU A 353 -20.23 11.57 2.52
C LEU A 353 -19.39 12.68 1.88
N ARG A 354 -19.74 13.06 0.66
CA ARG A 354 -19.09 14.16 -0.07
C ARG A 354 -19.45 15.52 0.52
N ILE A 355 -18.43 16.34 0.79
CA ILE A 355 -18.56 17.71 1.30
C ILE A 355 -18.33 18.68 0.13
N ARG A 356 -19.33 19.49 -0.16
CA ARG A 356 -19.34 20.36 -1.36
C ARG A 356 -19.08 21.84 -1.06
N ARG A 357 -19.04 22.21 0.20
CA ARG A 357 -18.85 23.61 0.62
C ARG A 357 -17.77 23.68 1.70
N PRO A 358 -16.96 24.75 1.70
CA PRO A 358 -16.03 25.01 2.79
C PRO A 358 -16.78 25.20 4.11
N ASP A 359 -16.03 25.27 5.20
CA ASP A 359 -16.51 25.54 6.54
C ASP A 359 -17.64 24.58 6.99
N LEU A 360 -17.43 23.26 6.78
CA LEU A 360 -18.37 22.23 7.21
C LEU A 360 -18.79 22.40 8.67
N VAL A 361 -17.83 22.75 9.53
CA VAL A 361 -18.01 23.12 10.94
C VAL A 361 -17.01 24.22 11.31
N GLU A 362 -17.30 24.96 12.39
CA GLU A 362 -16.37 25.94 12.96
C GLU A 362 -15.06 25.25 13.43
N ASP A 363 -13.92 25.83 13.09
CA ASP A 363 -12.60 25.34 13.50
C ASP A 363 -12.35 25.62 14.98
N SER A 364 -12.75 24.70 15.83
CA SER A 364 -12.49 24.72 17.28
C SER A 364 -11.21 23.98 17.68
N LEU A 365 -10.54 23.29 16.75
CA LEU A 365 -9.39 22.43 17.04
C LEU A 365 -8.03 23.08 16.71
N SER A 366 -7.93 23.90 15.67
CA SER A 366 -6.64 24.49 15.26
C SER A 366 -6.02 25.38 16.34
N LEU A 367 -6.81 26.12 17.10
CA LEU A 367 -6.27 26.99 18.15
C LEU A 367 -5.63 26.23 19.33
N PRO A 368 -6.26 25.18 19.90
CA PRO A 368 -5.61 24.30 20.89
C PRO A 368 -4.32 23.65 20.36
N LEU A 369 -4.34 23.14 19.10
CA LEU A 369 -3.14 22.55 18.49
C LEU A 369 -2.02 23.58 18.31
N LYS A 370 -2.33 24.80 17.91
CA LYS A 370 -1.37 25.89 17.76
C LYS A 370 -0.72 26.26 19.09
N ARG A 371 -1.51 26.37 20.16
CA ARG A 371 -1.01 26.65 21.53
C ARG A 371 -0.07 25.53 22.01
N LEU A 372 -0.49 24.27 21.82
CA LEU A 372 0.33 23.11 22.17
C LEU A 372 1.65 23.11 21.38
N ARG A 373 1.62 23.41 20.08
CA ARG A 373 2.81 23.52 19.23
C ARG A 373 3.78 24.59 19.70
N SER A 374 3.28 25.76 20.15
CA SER A 374 4.11 26.83 20.71
C SER A 374 4.79 26.42 22.02
N SER A 375 4.03 25.79 22.92
CA SER A 375 4.60 25.28 24.19
C SER A 375 5.61 24.15 23.97
N LEU A 376 5.41 23.31 22.93
CA LEU A 376 6.42 22.32 22.54
C LEU A 376 7.70 22.99 22.03
N SER A 377 7.63 24.12 21.28
CA SER A 377 8.80 24.89 20.86
C SER A 377 9.63 25.37 22.05
N GLU A 378 8.96 25.94 23.05
CA GLU A 378 9.63 26.41 24.28
C GLU A 378 10.31 25.25 25.01
N LEU A 379 9.65 24.11 25.11
CA LEU A 379 10.20 22.95 25.81
C LEU A 379 11.40 22.33 25.06
N ILE A 380 11.37 22.31 23.73
CA ILE A 380 12.48 21.85 22.88
C ILE A 380 13.71 22.74 23.10
N GLN A 381 13.52 24.07 23.11
CA GLN A 381 14.62 25.01 23.34
C GLN A 381 15.23 24.90 24.76
N ALA A 382 14.41 24.58 25.76
CA ALA A 382 14.83 24.41 27.15
C ALA A 382 15.36 23.00 27.48
N SER A 383 15.34 22.05 26.53
CA SER A 383 15.76 20.68 26.78
C SER A 383 17.28 20.52 26.64
N GLU A 384 17.93 20.06 27.68
CA GLU A 384 19.35 19.69 27.67
C GLU A 384 19.58 18.31 27.05
N ASP A 385 18.58 17.44 27.09
CA ASP A 385 18.61 16.10 26.47
C ASP A 385 18.26 16.18 24.97
N ARG A 386 19.27 15.98 24.15
CA ARG A 386 19.12 16.00 22.67
C ARG A 386 18.15 14.93 22.14
N GLU A 387 18.10 13.76 22.75
CA GLU A 387 17.20 12.70 22.32
C GLU A 387 15.73 13.03 22.65
N MET A 388 15.49 13.59 23.84
CA MET A 388 14.18 14.09 24.23
C MET A 388 13.75 15.26 23.35
N ALA A 389 14.65 16.20 23.05
CA ALA A 389 14.38 17.32 22.14
C ALA A 389 13.96 16.83 20.74
N GLN A 390 14.61 15.81 20.21
CA GLN A 390 14.22 15.20 18.93
C GLN A 390 12.84 14.54 18.96
N GLU A 391 12.48 13.83 20.05
CA GLU A 391 11.14 13.25 20.21
C GLU A 391 10.06 14.34 20.25
N LEU A 392 10.33 15.42 20.99
CA LEU A 392 9.42 16.57 21.07
C LEU A 392 9.30 17.30 19.74
N GLN A 393 10.38 17.44 18.96
CA GLN A 393 10.36 17.99 17.61
C GLN A 393 9.50 17.16 16.68
N ASP A 394 9.57 15.83 16.74
CA ASP A 394 8.70 14.95 15.96
C ASP A 394 7.23 15.14 16.35
N CYS A 395 6.92 15.22 17.64
CA CYS A 395 5.56 15.50 18.10
C CYS A 395 5.07 16.87 17.63
N GLN A 396 5.92 17.91 17.73
CA GLN A 396 5.61 19.25 17.27
C GLN A 396 5.30 19.31 15.78
N ARG A 397 6.12 18.62 14.95
CA ARG A 397 5.90 18.52 13.51
C ARG A 397 4.57 17.85 13.20
N ARG A 398 4.27 16.70 13.84
CA ARG A 398 2.99 15.99 13.66
C ARG A 398 1.78 16.85 14.01
N VAL A 399 1.84 17.58 15.14
CA VAL A 399 0.77 18.52 15.52
C VAL A 399 0.62 19.62 14.47
N GLY A 400 1.73 20.11 13.91
CA GLY A 400 1.73 21.07 12.79
C GLY A 400 1.08 20.52 11.54
N ASP A 401 1.47 19.31 11.11
CA ASP A 401 0.92 18.64 9.92
C ASP A 401 -0.61 18.40 10.06
N LEU A 402 -1.06 17.99 11.26
CA LEU A 402 -2.50 17.81 11.55
C LEU A 402 -3.27 19.15 11.48
N GLN A 403 -2.71 20.22 12.05
CA GLN A 403 -3.32 21.55 12.00
C GLN A 403 -3.44 22.08 10.57
N GLU A 404 -2.38 21.96 9.76
CA GLU A 404 -2.35 22.38 8.37
C GLU A 404 -3.38 21.60 7.53
N THR A 405 -3.37 20.26 7.67
CA THR A 405 -4.34 19.40 6.97
C THR A 405 -5.79 19.74 7.34
N LEU A 406 -6.05 20.04 8.62
CA LEU A 406 -7.37 20.45 9.08
C LEU A 406 -7.80 21.77 8.42
N THR A 407 -6.92 22.76 8.42
CA THR A 407 -7.21 24.07 7.80
C THR A 407 -7.50 23.91 6.32
N LEU A 408 -6.65 23.19 5.58
CA LEU A 408 -6.83 22.95 4.14
C LEU A 408 -8.13 22.18 3.83
N PHE A 409 -8.54 21.24 4.69
CA PHE A 409 -9.81 20.55 4.53
C PHE A 409 -11.00 21.49 4.73
N LEU A 410 -10.99 22.33 5.77
CA LEU A 410 -12.10 23.23 6.08
C LEU A 410 -12.23 24.37 5.07
N THR A 411 -11.12 24.97 4.66
CA THR A 411 -11.12 26.05 3.66
C THR A 411 -11.41 25.58 2.23
N GLN A 412 -11.20 24.29 1.95
CA GLN A 412 -11.29 23.73 0.60
C GLN A 412 -10.50 24.53 -0.46
N GLU A 413 -9.31 24.98 -0.08
CA GLU A 413 -8.48 25.87 -0.90
C GLU A 413 -7.95 25.20 -2.17
N TYR A 414 -7.77 23.89 -2.16
CA TYR A 414 -7.29 23.15 -3.32
C TYR A 414 -8.39 22.93 -4.36
N HIS A 415 -8.21 23.48 -5.55
CA HIS A 415 -9.05 23.26 -6.72
C HIS A 415 -8.23 22.61 -7.85
N PRO A 416 -8.71 21.58 -8.53
CA PRO A 416 -9.97 20.86 -8.40
C PRO A 416 -9.83 19.60 -7.51
N TYR A 417 -10.27 19.68 -6.27
CA TYR A 417 -10.28 18.55 -5.33
C TYR A 417 -11.70 18.12 -4.96
N VAL A 418 -11.87 16.85 -4.62
CA VAL A 418 -13.07 16.31 -3.98
C VAL A 418 -12.80 16.15 -2.50
N TYR A 419 -13.71 16.68 -1.68
CA TYR A 419 -13.64 16.58 -0.21
C TYR A 419 -14.74 15.66 0.29
N TRP A 420 -14.40 14.76 1.21
CA TRP A 420 -15.38 13.87 1.82
C TRP A 420 -15.02 13.51 3.26
N VAL A 421 -16.04 13.07 4.01
CA VAL A 421 -15.87 12.49 5.35
C VAL A 421 -16.20 11.01 5.27
N GLU A 422 -15.37 10.18 5.91
CA GLU A 422 -15.53 8.72 5.96
C GLU A 422 -15.63 8.25 7.41
N ARG A 423 -16.56 7.32 7.68
CA ARG A 423 -16.61 6.56 8.94
C ARG A 423 -15.75 5.32 8.82
N THR A 424 -14.76 5.20 9.69
CA THR A 424 -13.79 4.09 9.74
C THR A 424 -13.75 3.44 11.12
N GLY A 425 -13.01 2.33 11.24
CA GLY A 425 -12.85 1.59 12.50
C GLY A 425 -14.00 0.61 12.79
N ARG A 426 -13.83 -0.18 13.88
CA ARG A 426 -14.89 -1.08 14.33
C ARG A 426 -16.12 -0.27 14.75
N HIS A 427 -17.26 -0.55 14.14
CA HIS A 427 -18.55 0.14 14.35
C HIS A 427 -18.60 1.62 13.92
N GLY A 428 -17.70 2.08 13.02
CA GLY A 428 -17.72 3.45 12.51
C GLY A 428 -17.32 4.53 13.53
N GLN A 429 -16.58 4.17 14.57
CA GLN A 429 -16.22 5.07 15.68
C GLN A 429 -15.16 6.10 15.35
N SER A 430 -14.48 6.01 14.21
CA SER A 430 -13.47 6.98 13.78
C SER A 430 -13.95 7.73 12.55
N LEU A 431 -13.83 9.04 12.56
CA LEU A 431 -14.10 9.89 11.41
C LEU A 431 -12.80 10.28 10.72
N GLY A 432 -12.78 10.14 9.40
CA GLY A 432 -11.70 10.61 8.53
C GLY A 432 -12.17 11.74 7.63
N LEU A 433 -11.40 12.83 7.60
CA LEU A 433 -11.54 13.95 6.69
C LEU A 433 -10.57 13.72 5.54
N HIS A 434 -11.05 13.70 4.32
CA HIS A 434 -10.24 13.38 3.16
C HIS A 434 -10.46 14.39 2.04
N ALA A 435 -9.39 14.66 1.29
CA ALA A 435 -9.49 15.38 0.02
C ALA A 435 -8.53 14.77 -0.99
N ALA A 436 -8.95 14.68 -2.24
CA ALA A 436 -8.12 14.17 -3.33
C ALA A 436 -8.38 14.95 -4.63
N PRO A 437 -7.36 15.09 -5.49
CA PRO A 437 -7.55 15.71 -6.80
C PRO A 437 -8.54 14.89 -7.64
N VAL A 438 -9.36 15.57 -8.42
CA VAL A 438 -10.31 14.94 -9.36
C VAL A 438 -9.54 14.19 -10.46
N ASP A 439 -8.41 14.74 -10.85
CA ASP A 439 -7.54 14.18 -11.89
C ASP A 439 -6.09 14.18 -11.43
N VAL A 440 -5.50 13.01 -11.36
CA VAL A 440 -4.08 12.81 -11.00
C VAL A 440 -3.18 12.71 -12.22
N SER A 441 -3.75 12.66 -13.42
CA SER A 441 -3.00 12.42 -14.65
C SER A 441 -1.93 13.49 -14.93
N PRO A 442 -2.13 14.81 -14.68
CA PRO A 442 -1.08 15.80 -14.88
C PRO A 442 0.13 15.58 -13.92
N PHE A 443 -0.17 15.22 -12.67
CA PHE A 443 0.88 14.92 -11.70
C PHE A 443 1.70 13.69 -12.11
N LEU A 444 1.01 12.59 -12.46
CA LEU A 444 1.68 11.36 -12.88
C LEU A 444 2.47 11.58 -14.15
N ARG A 445 1.92 12.31 -15.14
CA ARG A 445 2.62 12.65 -16.37
C ARG A 445 3.93 13.38 -16.08
N HIS A 446 3.85 14.47 -15.33
CA HIS A 446 5.03 15.28 -15.00
C HIS A 446 6.07 14.50 -14.19
N ARG A 447 5.63 13.71 -13.20
CA ARG A 447 6.54 13.03 -12.28
C ARG A 447 7.11 11.72 -12.82
N LEU A 448 6.38 11.01 -13.66
CA LEU A 448 6.79 9.70 -14.17
C LEU A 448 7.29 9.78 -15.62
N PHE A 449 6.44 10.28 -16.51
CA PHE A 449 6.70 10.13 -17.94
C PHE A 449 7.59 11.24 -18.54
N GLU A 450 7.70 12.38 -17.88
CA GLU A 450 8.59 13.47 -18.26
C GLU A 450 9.93 13.45 -17.48
N SER A 451 10.16 12.40 -16.67
CA SER A 451 11.36 12.30 -15.82
C SER A 451 12.61 11.78 -16.54
N GLY A 452 12.50 11.34 -17.78
CA GLY A 452 13.59 10.68 -18.52
C GLY A 452 13.91 9.24 -18.03
N THR A 453 13.10 8.67 -17.14
CA THR A 453 13.24 7.31 -16.62
C THR A 453 12.26 6.38 -17.33
N SER A 454 12.73 5.27 -17.92
CA SER A 454 11.84 4.30 -18.57
C SER A 454 10.87 3.67 -17.56
N MET A 455 9.60 3.62 -17.92
CA MET A 455 8.52 3.06 -17.10
C MET A 455 7.83 1.93 -17.85
N VAL A 456 7.75 0.77 -17.21
CA VAL A 456 6.97 -0.37 -17.71
C VAL A 456 5.78 -0.56 -16.77
N MET A 457 4.57 -0.50 -17.30
CA MET A 457 3.33 -0.72 -16.55
C MET A 457 2.68 -2.01 -17.01
N THR A 458 2.38 -2.91 -16.09
CA THR A 458 1.75 -4.19 -16.40
C THR A 458 0.58 -4.50 -15.47
N SER A 459 -0.47 -5.08 -16.04
CA SER A 459 -1.62 -5.59 -15.28
C SER A 459 -2.36 -6.67 -16.07
N ALA A 460 -3.22 -7.42 -15.40
CA ALA A 460 -4.12 -8.36 -16.05
C ALA A 460 -5.33 -7.67 -16.70
N THR A 461 -5.69 -6.47 -16.23
CA THR A 461 -6.94 -5.78 -16.59
C THR A 461 -6.70 -4.27 -16.67
N LEU A 462 -6.43 -3.75 -17.84
CA LEU A 462 -6.31 -2.30 -18.12
C LEU A 462 -7.40 -1.85 -19.10
N SER A 463 -7.86 -2.75 -19.95
CA SER A 463 -8.84 -2.47 -20.98
C SER A 463 -10.25 -2.44 -20.42
N VAL A 464 -11.05 -1.52 -20.94
CA VAL A 464 -12.50 -1.44 -20.72
C VAL A 464 -13.21 -1.72 -22.04
N MET A 465 -14.04 -2.75 -22.10
CA MET A 465 -14.88 -3.01 -23.26
C MET A 465 -15.95 -1.91 -23.39
N GLY A 466 -15.82 -1.04 -24.39
CA GLY A 466 -16.83 -0.04 -24.72
C GLY A 466 -17.97 -0.65 -25.52
N LYS A 467 -19.21 -0.22 -25.29
CA LYS A 467 -20.41 -0.63 -26.07
C LYS A 467 -20.31 -0.38 -27.59
N ARG A 468 -19.29 0.38 -28.05
CA ARG A 468 -19.02 0.62 -29.47
C ARG A 468 -18.25 -0.51 -30.16
N GLN A 469 -17.61 -1.40 -29.43
CA GLN A 469 -16.81 -2.48 -30.01
C GLN A 469 -17.63 -3.56 -30.68
N GLU A 470 -18.89 -3.80 -30.28
CA GLU A 470 -19.78 -4.77 -30.94
C GLU A 470 -20.17 -4.38 -32.38
N GLN A 471 -20.10 -3.08 -32.72
CA GLN A 471 -20.46 -2.59 -34.08
C GLN A 471 -19.24 -2.33 -34.99
N ALA A 472 -18.02 -2.31 -34.45
CA ALA A 472 -16.78 -1.98 -35.17
C ALA A 472 -15.99 -3.22 -35.67
N GLU A 473 -16.55 -4.42 -35.57
CA GLU A 473 -15.83 -5.67 -35.85
C GLU A 473 -15.35 -5.84 -37.31
N ALA A 474 -15.70 -4.95 -38.23
CA ALA A 474 -15.44 -5.15 -39.64
C ALA A 474 -14.30 -4.31 -40.27
N SER A 475 -13.75 -3.27 -39.59
CA SER A 475 -12.91 -2.30 -40.35
C SER A 475 -11.65 -1.74 -39.64
N SER A 476 -11.35 -2.06 -38.38
CA SER A 476 -10.16 -1.50 -37.69
C SER A 476 -9.03 -2.52 -37.53
N SER A 477 -7.77 -2.06 -37.66
CA SER A 477 -6.60 -2.89 -37.42
C SER A 477 -6.50 -3.33 -35.94
N ARG A 478 -5.80 -4.43 -35.65
CA ARG A 478 -5.64 -4.95 -34.29
C ARG A 478 -5.03 -3.93 -33.34
N SER A 479 -4.03 -3.15 -33.81
CA SER A 479 -3.37 -2.09 -33.03
C SER A 479 -4.34 -0.98 -32.61
N THR A 480 -5.24 -0.54 -33.49
CA THR A 480 -6.22 0.52 -33.19
C THR A 480 -7.23 0.08 -32.12
N ARG A 481 -7.62 -1.19 -32.10
CA ARG A 481 -8.53 -1.73 -31.08
C ARG A 481 -7.88 -1.87 -29.71
N GLU A 482 -6.60 -2.26 -29.69
CA GLU A 482 -5.81 -2.34 -28.45
C GLU A 482 -5.64 -0.97 -27.80
N GLU A 483 -5.36 0.06 -28.60
CA GLU A 483 -5.26 1.44 -28.14
C GLU A 483 -6.61 1.98 -27.62
N GLU A 484 -7.72 1.73 -28.30
CA GLU A 484 -9.06 2.12 -27.87
C GLU A 484 -9.46 1.44 -26.55
N GLY A 485 -9.16 0.15 -26.38
CA GLY A 485 -9.47 -0.62 -25.18
C GLY A 485 -8.78 -0.06 -23.94
N MET A 486 -7.51 0.31 -24.03
CA MET A 486 -6.71 0.85 -22.93
C MET A 486 -6.82 2.38 -22.77
N ALA A 487 -7.51 3.10 -23.66
CA ALA A 487 -7.59 4.56 -23.68
C ALA A 487 -8.04 5.17 -22.35
N PHE A 488 -8.94 4.50 -21.63
CA PHE A 488 -9.41 4.96 -20.33
C PHE A 488 -8.29 4.93 -19.29
N PHE A 489 -7.56 3.82 -19.18
CA PHE A 489 -6.43 3.70 -18.26
C PHE A 489 -5.32 4.69 -18.61
N VAL A 490 -4.95 4.75 -19.89
CA VAL A 490 -3.92 5.66 -20.42
C VAL A 490 -4.25 7.12 -20.09
N ALA A 491 -5.52 7.53 -20.27
CA ALA A 491 -5.96 8.88 -19.90
C ALA A 491 -5.86 9.12 -18.38
N LYS A 492 -6.29 8.17 -17.57
CA LYS A 492 -6.31 8.27 -16.10
C LYS A 492 -4.93 8.38 -15.47
N VAL A 493 -3.92 7.77 -16.07
CA VAL A 493 -2.54 7.86 -15.57
C VAL A 493 -1.69 8.93 -16.29
N GLY A 494 -2.26 9.65 -17.27
CA GLY A 494 -1.54 10.68 -18.02
C GLY A 494 -0.54 10.14 -19.04
N ALA A 495 -0.73 8.92 -19.52
CA ALA A 495 0.20 8.16 -20.36
C ALA A 495 -0.13 8.25 -21.87
N GLN A 496 -0.79 9.33 -22.31
CA GLN A 496 -1.16 9.49 -23.72
C GLN A 496 0.09 9.55 -24.62
N GLY A 497 0.04 8.79 -25.71
CA GLY A 497 1.13 8.70 -26.70
C GLY A 497 2.22 7.70 -26.34
N LEU A 498 2.08 6.93 -25.24
CA LEU A 498 3.03 5.87 -24.91
C LEU A 498 2.67 4.56 -25.63
N ARG A 499 3.67 3.71 -25.82
CA ARG A 499 3.53 2.39 -26.44
C ARG A 499 2.63 1.50 -25.56
N THR A 500 1.63 0.87 -26.20
CA THR A 500 0.71 -0.07 -25.55
C THR A 500 0.83 -1.45 -26.19
N MET A 501 0.57 -2.51 -25.41
CA MET A 501 0.57 -3.90 -25.85
C MET A 501 -0.52 -4.67 -25.10
N GLN A 502 -1.30 -5.48 -25.82
CA GLN A 502 -2.28 -6.36 -25.21
C GLN A 502 -1.98 -7.82 -25.55
N GLN A 503 -1.91 -8.66 -24.51
CA GLN A 503 -1.71 -10.10 -24.63
C GLN A 503 -2.88 -10.83 -23.99
N GLY A 504 -3.54 -11.71 -24.76
CA GLY A 504 -4.61 -12.55 -24.26
C GLY A 504 -4.12 -13.60 -23.25
N SER A 505 -5.06 -14.26 -22.58
CA SER A 505 -4.76 -15.40 -21.71
C SER A 505 -4.27 -16.60 -22.55
N PRO A 506 -3.29 -17.41 -22.06
CA PRO A 506 -2.90 -18.65 -22.70
C PRO A 506 -3.95 -19.76 -22.57
N PHE A 507 -4.94 -19.59 -21.70
CA PHE A 507 -5.97 -20.59 -21.43
C PHE A 507 -7.12 -20.53 -22.43
N ASP A 508 -7.53 -21.71 -22.94
CA ASP A 508 -8.77 -21.88 -23.69
C ASP A 508 -9.93 -22.07 -22.72
N PHE A 509 -10.51 -20.94 -22.28
CA PHE A 509 -11.60 -20.97 -21.29
C PHE A 509 -12.84 -21.71 -21.79
N GLN A 510 -13.08 -21.77 -23.09
CA GLN A 510 -14.23 -22.51 -23.63
C GLN A 510 -14.09 -24.01 -23.39
N LYS A 511 -12.85 -24.53 -23.43
CA LYS A 511 -12.58 -25.96 -23.19
C LYS A 511 -12.25 -26.28 -21.76
N GLN A 512 -11.54 -25.36 -21.07
CA GLN A 512 -10.96 -25.62 -19.76
C GLN A 512 -11.83 -25.16 -18.60
N THR A 513 -12.88 -24.35 -18.86
CA THR A 513 -13.73 -23.79 -17.80
C THR A 513 -15.16 -24.23 -17.95
N LYS A 514 -15.78 -24.60 -16.83
CA LYS A 514 -17.21 -24.85 -16.74
C LYS A 514 -17.80 -23.88 -15.72
N CYS A 515 -18.65 -22.96 -16.23
CA CYS A 515 -19.28 -21.95 -15.39
C CYS A 515 -20.70 -22.38 -15.02
N TYR A 516 -21.00 -22.36 -13.73
CA TYR A 516 -22.35 -22.59 -13.21
C TYR A 516 -22.90 -21.30 -12.64
N VAL A 517 -24.09 -20.90 -13.06
CA VAL A 517 -24.78 -19.71 -12.58
C VAL A 517 -26.04 -20.12 -11.82
N VAL A 518 -26.07 -19.83 -10.53
CA VAL A 518 -27.25 -20.10 -9.70
C VAL A 518 -28.25 -18.96 -9.86
N SER A 519 -29.31 -19.19 -10.63
CA SER A 519 -30.29 -18.16 -11.00
C SER A 519 -31.40 -17.93 -9.97
N LYS A 520 -31.59 -18.84 -9.02
CA LYS A 520 -32.67 -18.80 -8.04
C LYS A 520 -32.16 -18.65 -6.60
N MET A 521 -31.16 -17.78 -6.40
CA MET A 521 -30.72 -17.42 -5.05
C MET A 521 -31.72 -16.42 -4.43
N PRO A 522 -32.09 -16.58 -3.15
CA PRO A 522 -32.78 -15.53 -2.40
C PRO A 522 -31.98 -14.22 -2.40
N ASP A 523 -32.67 -13.08 -2.28
CA ASP A 523 -31.99 -11.78 -2.15
C ASP A 523 -31.00 -11.83 -0.97
N PRO A 524 -29.78 -11.26 -1.09
CA PRO A 524 -28.77 -11.24 -0.02
C PRO A 524 -29.23 -10.68 1.32
N ARG A 525 -30.38 -10.01 1.36
CA ARG A 525 -31.01 -9.45 2.56
C ARG A 525 -32.07 -10.35 3.16
N HIS A 526 -32.46 -11.41 2.47
CA HIS A 526 -33.44 -12.36 2.96
C HIS A 526 -32.80 -13.35 3.93
N GLU A 527 -33.53 -13.79 4.95
CA GLU A 527 -33.02 -14.73 5.97
C GLU A 527 -32.59 -16.07 5.36
N ASP A 528 -33.28 -16.53 4.33
CA ASP A 528 -32.97 -17.80 3.64
C ASP A 528 -31.73 -17.74 2.76
N HIS A 529 -31.18 -16.53 2.51
CA HIS A 529 -29.99 -16.39 1.64
C HIS A 529 -28.79 -17.15 2.19
N GLN A 530 -28.55 -17.06 3.50
CA GLN A 530 -27.41 -17.71 4.15
C GLN A 530 -27.52 -19.24 4.08
N VAL A 531 -28.70 -19.78 4.27
CA VAL A 531 -28.95 -21.23 4.18
C VAL A 531 -28.73 -21.72 2.76
N SER A 532 -29.34 -21.05 1.79
CA SER A 532 -29.18 -21.39 0.36
C SER A 532 -27.74 -21.27 -0.12
N LEU A 533 -26.98 -20.27 0.38
CA LEU A 533 -25.57 -20.12 0.08
C LEU A 533 -24.76 -21.33 0.58
N GLN A 534 -25.00 -21.78 1.80
CA GLN A 534 -24.33 -22.95 2.37
C GLN A 534 -24.66 -24.23 1.62
N GLU A 535 -25.92 -24.46 1.25
CA GLU A 535 -26.35 -25.61 0.45
C GLU A 535 -25.62 -25.67 -0.91
N TRP A 536 -25.47 -24.53 -1.59
CA TRP A 536 -24.75 -24.47 -2.85
C TRP A 536 -23.24 -24.67 -2.67
N ILE A 537 -22.64 -24.13 -1.61
CA ILE A 537 -21.22 -24.38 -1.31
C ILE A 537 -20.99 -25.88 -1.05
N GLU A 538 -21.85 -26.52 -0.24
CA GLU A 538 -21.80 -27.95 0.01
C GLU A 538 -21.88 -28.75 -1.28
N HIS A 539 -22.87 -28.44 -2.12
CA HIS A 539 -23.06 -29.09 -3.41
C HIS A 539 -21.81 -29.06 -4.28
N PHE A 540 -21.15 -27.90 -4.44
CA PHE A 540 -19.97 -27.79 -5.28
C PHE A 540 -18.73 -28.40 -4.65
N ILE A 541 -18.58 -28.31 -3.33
CA ILE A 541 -17.42 -28.90 -2.62
C ILE A 541 -17.50 -30.44 -2.65
N GLN A 542 -18.70 -31.04 -2.56
CA GLN A 542 -18.87 -32.46 -2.75
C GLN A 542 -18.45 -32.94 -4.14
N GLN A 543 -18.73 -32.15 -5.19
CA GLN A 543 -18.31 -32.48 -6.56
C GLN A 543 -16.79 -32.39 -6.75
N THR A 544 -16.13 -31.41 -6.15
CA THR A 544 -14.68 -31.20 -6.27
C THR A 544 -13.87 -32.02 -5.27
N LYS A 545 -14.51 -32.60 -4.26
CA LYS A 545 -13.85 -33.34 -3.14
C LYS A 545 -12.80 -32.50 -2.42
N GLY A 546 -13.06 -31.23 -2.24
CA GLY A 546 -12.10 -30.24 -1.77
C GLY A 546 -11.36 -29.54 -2.92
N GLY A 547 -10.20 -28.93 -2.62
CA GLY A 547 -9.43 -28.17 -3.63
C GLY A 547 -10.19 -26.97 -4.22
N ALA A 548 -11.03 -26.31 -3.41
CA ALA A 548 -11.92 -25.25 -3.82
C ALA A 548 -11.62 -23.94 -3.07
N PHE A 549 -11.72 -22.81 -3.81
CA PHE A 549 -11.74 -21.48 -3.22
C PHE A 549 -13.16 -20.94 -3.19
N VAL A 550 -13.62 -20.51 -2.01
CA VAL A 550 -14.92 -19.83 -1.85
C VAL A 550 -14.65 -18.35 -1.57
N LEU A 551 -15.01 -17.48 -2.52
CA LEU A 551 -14.75 -16.04 -2.46
C LEU A 551 -15.97 -15.30 -1.95
N PHE A 552 -15.76 -14.42 -0.96
CA PHE A 552 -16.80 -13.62 -0.34
C PHE A 552 -16.53 -12.12 -0.53
N THR A 553 -17.58 -11.34 -0.69
CA THR A 553 -17.53 -9.87 -0.70
C THR A 553 -17.55 -9.26 0.71
N SER A 554 -17.83 -10.06 1.75
CA SER A 554 -17.94 -9.64 3.14
C SER A 554 -17.21 -10.61 4.08
N LEU A 555 -16.26 -10.07 4.88
CA LEU A 555 -15.57 -10.85 5.91
C LEU A 555 -16.52 -11.37 7.01
N ARG A 556 -17.61 -10.67 7.27
CA ARG A 556 -18.62 -11.12 8.23
C ARG A 556 -19.32 -12.37 7.71
N VAL A 557 -19.81 -12.33 6.47
CA VAL A 557 -20.48 -13.47 5.83
C VAL A 557 -19.50 -14.66 5.71
N LEU A 558 -18.27 -14.40 5.35
CA LEU A 558 -17.22 -15.43 5.30
C LEU A 558 -17.07 -16.16 6.63
N LYS A 559 -16.93 -15.44 7.75
CA LYS A 559 -16.74 -16.05 9.08
C LYS A 559 -17.97 -16.81 9.53
N GLU A 560 -19.14 -16.21 9.39
CA GLU A 560 -20.43 -16.83 9.73
C GLU A 560 -20.69 -18.10 8.93
N THR A 561 -20.42 -18.08 7.62
CA THR A 561 -20.52 -19.27 6.77
C THR A 561 -19.51 -20.34 7.18
N ALA A 562 -18.27 -19.96 7.44
CA ALA A 562 -17.24 -20.90 7.86
C ALA A 562 -17.57 -21.59 9.19
N GLU A 563 -18.04 -20.83 10.18
CA GLU A 563 -18.47 -21.37 11.49
C GLU A 563 -19.63 -22.35 11.34
N ASN A 564 -20.66 -21.99 10.56
CA ASN A 564 -21.84 -22.84 10.36
C ASN A 564 -21.52 -24.13 9.57
N MET A 565 -20.53 -24.09 8.68
CA MET A 565 -20.16 -25.23 7.83
C MET A 565 -19.07 -26.13 8.41
N LEU A 566 -18.50 -25.82 9.58
CA LEU A 566 -17.49 -26.68 10.23
C LEU A 566 -17.93 -28.14 10.34
N PRO A 567 -19.17 -28.49 10.79
CA PRO A 567 -19.59 -29.87 10.89
C PRO A 567 -19.62 -30.61 9.54
N PHE A 568 -19.95 -29.88 8.46
CA PHE A 568 -19.90 -30.44 7.10
C PHE A 568 -18.47 -30.80 6.70
N PHE A 569 -17.52 -29.88 6.85
CA PHE A 569 -16.13 -30.13 6.48
C PHE A 569 -15.48 -31.26 7.31
N GLU A 570 -15.78 -31.31 8.60
CA GLU A 570 -15.34 -32.41 9.47
C GLU A 570 -15.91 -33.77 9.00
N SER A 571 -17.21 -33.82 8.65
CA SER A 571 -17.85 -35.03 8.15
C SER A 571 -17.28 -35.55 6.85
N GLN A 572 -16.79 -34.63 5.99
CA GLN A 572 -16.16 -34.95 4.69
C GLN A 572 -14.65 -35.15 4.78
N ASN A 573 -14.05 -35.01 5.97
CA ASN A 573 -12.61 -35.04 6.18
C ASN A 573 -11.83 -34.04 5.26
N ILE A 574 -12.40 -32.83 5.10
CA ILE A 574 -11.83 -31.74 4.30
C ILE A 574 -11.31 -30.65 5.25
N THR A 575 -10.06 -30.28 5.10
CA THR A 575 -9.46 -29.19 5.89
C THR A 575 -9.99 -27.84 5.41
N LEU A 576 -10.53 -27.03 6.34
CA LEU A 576 -11.04 -25.70 6.07
C LEU A 576 -10.01 -24.63 6.50
N TYR A 577 -9.60 -23.80 5.56
CA TYR A 577 -8.77 -22.62 5.82
C TYR A 577 -9.61 -21.35 5.69
N VAL A 578 -9.61 -20.51 6.74
CA VAL A 578 -10.44 -19.30 6.80
C VAL A 578 -9.56 -18.07 6.90
N GLN A 579 -9.76 -17.10 6.01
CA GLN A 579 -9.03 -15.84 6.05
C GLN A 579 -9.31 -15.08 7.35
N GLY A 580 -8.25 -14.69 8.07
CA GLY A 580 -8.35 -13.96 9.34
C GLY A 580 -8.58 -14.85 10.57
N SER A 581 -8.31 -16.17 10.49
CA SER A 581 -8.32 -17.11 11.62
C SER A 581 -6.98 -17.20 12.38
N GLY A 582 -6.02 -16.33 12.06
CA GLY A 582 -4.70 -16.30 12.73
C GLY A 582 -3.57 -17.05 12.01
N LEU A 583 -3.88 -17.85 10.99
CA LEU A 583 -2.85 -18.49 10.19
C LEU A 583 -2.29 -17.54 9.13
N PRO A 584 -0.97 -17.51 8.91
CA PRO A 584 -0.37 -16.80 7.79
C PRO A 584 -0.90 -17.31 6.45
N ARG A 585 -1.07 -16.40 5.47
CA ARG A 585 -1.56 -16.79 4.14
C ARG A 585 -0.64 -17.77 3.41
N SER A 586 0.66 -17.63 3.59
CA SER A 586 1.64 -18.58 3.04
C SER A 586 1.37 -20.00 3.50
N THR A 587 1.16 -20.19 4.80
CA THR A 587 0.85 -21.50 5.41
C THR A 587 -0.50 -22.08 4.95
N MET A 588 -1.47 -21.22 4.60
CA MET A 588 -2.76 -21.67 4.05
C MET A 588 -2.67 -22.10 2.59
N LEU A 589 -1.64 -21.67 1.85
CA LEU A 589 -1.43 -22.01 0.43
C LEU A 589 -0.47 -23.20 0.23
N GLU A 590 0.33 -23.54 1.22
CA GLU A 590 1.16 -24.75 1.28
C GLU A 590 0.31 -25.99 1.61
#